data_0a05294d5ff125708b336ab352061504
#
_entry.id   0a05294d5ff125708b336ab352061504
#
_cell.length_a   1.000
_cell.length_b   1.000
_cell.length_c   1.000
_cell.angle_alpha   90.00
_cell.angle_beta   90.00
_cell.angle_gamma   90.00
#
_symmetry.space_group_name_H-M   'P 1'
#
loop_
_entity.id
_entity.type
_entity.pdbx_description
1 polymer ?
#
loop_
_entity_poly.entity_id
_entity_poly.type
_entity_poly.pdbx_seq_one_letter_code
_entity_poly.pdbx_strand_id
1 'polypeptide(L)'
;VGTRRQFNGLVIGGLAMMLTKNFSSAEMMCSCGCGEDSMDPDFMAILQNIRDDMNRPLRVSSGVRCAKHNSKVSSTGKDGPHVPRKNGTAASDILIAGADALRLIDIARKHGVSGVGISQRGTHSKRFIHLDTISDSHHPRPTMWSY
;
A
#
# COMPACT_ATOMS: atom_id res chain seq x y z
N VAL A 1 3.70 -9.03 -24.22
CA VAL A 1 3.05 -8.78 -23.87
C VAL A 1 2.91 -8.60 -23.47
N GLY A 2 3.07 -8.44 -23.43
CA GLY A 2 2.60 -8.39 -23.05
C GLY A 2 2.60 -7.89 -22.51
N THR A 3 2.78 -7.69 -22.38
CA THR A 3 2.40 -7.20 -21.83
C THR A 3 2.16 -6.69 -20.99
N ARG A 4 2.30 -6.06 -20.85
CA ARG A 4 1.90 -5.71 -19.84
C ARG A 4 0.86 -5.59 -19.61
N ARG A 5 0.51 -5.67 -19.94
CA ARG A 5 -0.48 -5.72 -19.62
C ARG A 5 -1.11 -6.42 -19.71
N GLN A 6 -0.94 -6.77 -20.06
CA GLN A 6 -1.59 -7.55 -19.92
C GLN A 6 -1.31 -8.06 -19.18
N PHE A 7 -0.73 -7.75 -18.88
CA PHE A 7 -0.53 -8.18 -17.97
C PHE A 7 -0.89 -7.66 -17.23
N ASN A 8 -1.37 -7.07 -17.25
CA ASN A 8 -1.96 -6.80 -16.48
C ASN A 8 -2.79 -7.29 -16.35
N GLY A 9 -2.74 -7.75 -16.58
CA GLY A 9 -3.44 -8.45 -16.29
C GLY A 9 -3.32 -9.21 -16.38
N LEU A 10 -2.63 -9.33 -16.57
CA LEU A 10 -2.51 -10.08 -16.68
C LEU A 10 -2.25 -10.68 -16.57
N VAL A 11 -2.44 -10.83 -16.81
CA VAL A 11 -2.26 -11.65 -16.79
C VAL A 11 -2.24 -12.32 -17.66
N ILE A 12 -2.03 -12.27 -18.40
CA ILE A 12 -2.36 -13.18 -19.11
C ILE A 12 -1.87 -14.27 -19.16
N GLY A 13 -2.03 -14.46 -19.92
CA GLY A 13 -1.50 -15.70 -19.52
C GLY A 13 -1.56 -15.99 -18.07
N GLY A 14 -2.05 -15.11 -17.34
CA GLY A 14 -2.31 -15.32 -15.95
C GLY A 14 -1.17 -15.07 -14.99
N LEU A 15 0.02 -14.75 -15.47
CA LEU A 15 1.13 -14.44 -14.57
C LEU A 15 1.09 -12.97 -14.19
N ALA A 16 0.89 -12.70 -12.91
CA ALA A 16 1.00 -11.36 -12.38
C ALA A 16 2.47 -10.91 -12.40
N MET A 17 2.69 -9.64 -12.73
CA MET A 17 4.02 -9.06 -12.64
C MET A 17 4.41 -8.91 -11.17
N MET A 18 5.56 -9.43 -10.79
CA MET A 18 6.09 -9.27 -9.45
C MET A 18 6.85 -7.94 -9.34
N LEU A 19 6.46 -7.13 -8.36
CA LEU A 19 7.14 -5.87 -8.03
C LEU A 19 8.35 -6.14 -7.12
N THR A 20 8.18 -7.09 -6.20
CA THR A 20 9.23 -7.58 -5.33
C THR A 20 9.01 -9.09 -5.16
N LYS A 21 9.86 -9.73 -4.35
CA LYS A 21 9.80 -11.17 -4.10
C LYS A 21 8.39 -11.66 -3.71
N ASN A 22 7.68 -10.89 -2.89
CA ASN A 22 6.40 -11.32 -2.33
C ASN A 22 5.20 -10.43 -2.71
N PHE A 23 5.40 -9.37 -3.48
CA PHE A 23 4.30 -8.47 -3.85
C PHE A 23 4.16 -8.31 -5.36
N SER A 24 2.94 -8.49 -5.84
CA SER A 24 2.62 -8.37 -7.26
C SER A 24 1.97 -7.02 -7.59
N SER A 25 2.04 -6.63 -8.86
CA SER A 25 1.33 -5.45 -9.35
C SER A 25 -0.19 -5.61 -9.18
N ALA A 26 -0.70 -6.83 -9.33
CA ALA A 26 -2.13 -7.09 -9.19
C ALA A 26 -2.66 -6.78 -7.79
N GLU A 27 -1.90 -7.09 -6.72
CA GLU A 27 -2.33 -6.77 -5.36
C GLU A 27 -2.30 -5.26 -5.09
N MET A 28 -1.47 -4.52 -5.79
CA MET A 28 -1.29 -3.08 -5.58
C MET A 28 -2.19 -2.23 -6.46
N MET A 29 -2.80 -2.82 -7.47
CA MET A 29 -3.61 -2.10 -8.47
C MET A 29 -4.82 -1.42 -7.86
N CYS A 30 -5.17 -0.25 -8.39
CA CYS A 30 -6.38 0.47 -8.01
C CYS A 30 -7.62 -0.42 -8.21
N SER A 31 -8.44 -0.55 -7.18
CA SER A 31 -9.59 -1.46 -7.19
C SER A 31 -10.76 -0.97 -8.03
N CYS A 32 -10.71 0.24 -8.59
CA CYS A 32 -11.82 0.77 -9.40
C CYS A 32 -11.86 0.23 -10.84
N GLY A 33 -10.86 -0.55 -11.24
CA GLY A 33 -10.79 -1.12 -12.58
C GLY A 33 -10.12 -0.24 -13.63
N CYS A 34 -9.53 0.89 -13.21
CA CYS A 34 -8.86 1.81 -14.15
C CYS A 34 -7.51 1.28 -14.66
N GLY A 35 -6.95 0.26 -13.99
CA GLY A 35 -5.66 -0.32 -14.36
C GLY A 35 -4.45 0.38 -13.77
N GLU A 36 -4.64 1.45 -12.98
CA GLU A 36 -3.52 2.16 -12.36
C GLU A 36 -2.84 1.27 -11.30
N ASP A 37 -1.55 1.02 -11.46
CA ASP A 37 -0.77 0.14 -10.59
C ASP A 37 0.63 0.69 -10.26
N SER A 38 0.86 1.97 -10.51
CA SER A 38 2.18 2.61 -10.33
C SER A 38 2.56 2.69 -8.85
N MET A 39 3.41 1.79 -8.41
CA MET A 39 4.00 1.83 -7.06
C MET A 39 5.41 2.40 -7.11
N ASP A 40 5.77 3.16 -6.09
CA ASP A 40 7.12 3.67 -5.91
C ASP A 40 8.07 2.50 -5.61
N PRO A 41 9.12 2.28 -6.42
CA PRO A 41 10.05 1.16 -6.20
C PRO A 41 10.75 1.20 -4.85
N ASP A 42 11.08 2.40 -4.34
CA ASP A 42 11.75 2.52 -3.04
C ASP A 42 10.81 2.10 -1.91
N PHE A 43 9.54 2.52 -1.99
CA PHE A 43 8.54 2.07 -1.02
C PHE A 43 8.35 0.55 -1.10
N MET A 44 8.30 -0.01 -2.29
CA MET A 44 8.13 -1.46 -2.45
C MET A 44 9.30 -2.24 -1.87
N ALA A 45 10.53 -1.73 -2.00
CA ALA A 45 11.70 -2.34 -1.38
C ALA A 45 11.59 -2.31 0.15
N ILE A 46 11.13 -1.20 0.71
CA ILE A 46 10.89 -1.07 2.16
C ILE A 46 9.82 -2.05 2.61
N LEU A 47 8.71 -2.13 1.88
CA LEU A 47 7.62 -3.03 2.23
C LEU A 47 8.06 -4.50 2.18
N GLN A 48 8.91 -4.86 1.22
CA GLN A 48 9.49 -6.20 1.15
C GLN A 48 10.38 -6.49 2.37
N ASN A 49 11.22 -5.54 2.77
CA ASN A 49 12.07 -5.71 3.96
C ASN A 49 11.23 -5.87 5.23
N ILE A 50 10.14 -5.11 5.34
CA ILE A 50 9.19 -5.25 6.45
C ILE A 50 8.57 -6.65 6.44
N ARG A 51 8.14 -7.11 5.27
CA ARG A 51 7.55 -8.44 5.11
C ARG A 51 8.54 -9.53 5.53
N ASP A 52 9.81 -9.38 5.18
CA ASP A 52 10.85 -10.35 5.54
C ASP A 52 11.06 -10.40 7.07
N ASP A 53 11.13 -9.24 7.72
CA ASP A 53 11.30 -9.16 9.17
C ASP A 53 10.06 -9.61 9.95
N MET A 54 8.87 -9.40 9.39
CA MET A 54 7.64 -9.95 9.97
C MET A 54 7.61 -11.47 9.90
N ASN A 55 8.34 -12.05 8.95
CA ASN A 55 8.40 -13.49 8.72
C ASN A 55 7.00 -14.12 8.55
N ARG A 56 6.12 -13.42 7.87
CA ARG A 56 4.77 -13.89 7.56
C ARG A 56 4.22 -13.10 6.37
N PRO A 57 3.25 -13.66 5.63
CA PRO A 57 2.59 -12.90 4.56
C PRO A 57 1.94 -11.63 5.11
N LEU A 58 2.02 -10.55 4.35
CA LEU A 58 1.30 -9.31 4.61
C LEU A 58 0.23 -9.17 3.55
N ARG A 59 -1.01 -9.10 3.99
CA ARG A 59 -2.15 -9.02 3.10
C ARG A 59 -2.51 -7.56 2.82
N VAL A 60 -2.37 -7.16 1.57
CA VAL A 60 -2.65 -5.79 1.14
C VAL A 60 -4.14 -5.65 0.83
N SER A 61 -4.79 -4.68 1.44
CA SER A 61 -6.16 -4.31 1.11
C SER A 61 -6.26 -3.10 0.20
N SER A 62 -5.22 -2.26 0.16
CA SER A 62 -5.16 -1.09 -0.71
C SER A 62 -3.71 -0.70 -0.98
N GLY A 63 -3.35 -0.59 -2.25
CA GLY A 63 -2.11 0.00 -2.71
C GLY A 63 -2.40 1.32 -3.42
N VAL A 64 -2.38 1.31 -4.75
CA VAL A 64 -2.70 2.49 -5.56
C VAL A 64 -4.18 2.81 -5.49
N ARG A 65 -4.50 4.09 -5.39
CA ARG A 65 -5.83 4.62 -5.71
C ARG A 65 -5.65 5.77 -6.68
N CYS A 66 -6.27 5.69 -7.85
CA CYS A 66 -6.27 6.82 -8.76
C CYS A 66 -7.02 8.01 -8.11
N ALA A 67 -6.72 9.22 -8.53
CA ALA A 67 -7.28 10.42 -7.92
C ALA A 67 -8.82 10.39 -7.89
N LYS A 68 -9.44 9.90 -8.96
CA LYS A 68 -10.89 9.77 -9.08
C LYS A 68 -11.46 8.80 -8.04
N HIS A 69 -10.85 7.64 -7.89
CA HIS A 69 -11.29 6.63 -6.91
C HIS A 69 -11.07 7.15 -5.48
N ASN A 70 -9.91 7.73 -5.21
CA ASN A 70 -9.60 8.25 -3.88
C ASN A 70 -10.58 9.33 -3.44
N SER A 71 -11.02 10.20 -4.36
CA SER A 71 -11.99 11.24 -4.03
C SER A 71 -13.37 10.70 -3.65
N LYS A 72 -13.67 9.45 -4.03
CA LYS A 72 -14.94 8.79 -3.65
C LYS A 72 -14.87 8.05 -2.33
N VAL A 73 -13.69 7.54 -1.95
CA VAL A 73 -13.56 6.63 -0.80
C VAL A 73 -12.76 7.20 0.36
N SER A 74 -12.15 8.36 0.20
CA SER A 74 -11.30 8.97 1.21
C SER A 74 -11.62 10.46 1.39
N SER A 75 -11.50 10.94 2.62
CA SER A 75 -11.63 12.37 2.93
C SER A 75 -10.48 13.21 2.39
N THR A 76 -9.39 12.58 1.95
CA THR A 76 -8.24 13.28 1.35
C THR A 76 -8.49 13.74 -0.08
N GLY A 77 -9.62 13.34 -0.68
CA GLY A 77 -9.98 13.80 -2.01
C GLY A 77 -9.06 13.27 -3.10
N LYS A 78 -8.53 14.19 -3.91
CA LYS A 78 -7.66 13.84 -5.04
C LYS A 78 -6.18 13.80 -4.68
N ASP A 79 -5.83 14.08 -3.44
CA ASP A 79 -4.45 14.22 -2.99
C ASP A 79 -4.19 13.44 -1.69
N GLY A 80 -4.47 12.15 -1.70
CA GLY A 80 -4.22 11.27 -0.56
C GLY A 80 -2.92 10.49 -0.70
N PRO A 81 -2.48 9.84 0.38
CA PRO A 81 -1.25 9.04 0.36
C PRO A 81 -1.25 7.92 -0.70
N HIS A 82 -2.41 7.35 -1.01
CA HIS A 82 -2.54 6.27 -1.99
C HIS A 82 -2.54 6.76 -3.45
N VAL A 83 -2.65 8.07 -3.67
CA VAL A 83 -2.64 8.62 -5.03
C VAL A 83 -1.19 8.67 -5.53
N PRO A 84 -0.92 8.20 -6.76
CA PRO A 84 0.45 8.17 -7.28
C PRO A 84 1.09 9.56 -7.31
N ARG A 85 2.31 9.63 -6.83
CA ARG A 85 3.18 10.77 -6.97
C ARG A 85 4.12 10.55 -8.16
N LYS A 86 5.11 11.41 -8.31
CA LYS A 86 6.05 11.38 -9.44
C LYS A 86 6.63 9.97 -9.67
N ASN A 87 7.02 9.28 -8.60
CA ASN A 87 7.63 7.94 -8.70
C ASN A 87 6.65 6.81 -8.44
N GLY A 88 5.36 7.11 -8.30
CA GLY A 88 4.33 6.14 -7.98
C GLY A 88 3.78 6.31 -6.58
N THR A 89 2.92 5.39 -6.18
CA THR A 89 2.32 5.37 -4.85
C THR A 89 3.30 4.81 -3.82
N ALA A 90 3.52 5.53 -2.75
CA ALA A 90 4.39 5.13 -1.64
C ALA A 90 3.59 4.86 -0.37
N ALA A 91 2.49 4.15 -0.50
CA ALA A 91 1.56 3.85 0.59
C ALA A 91 0.87 2.51 0.39
N SER A 92 0.53 1.86 1.49
CA SER A 92 -0.21 0.59 1.46
C SER A 92 -0.96 0.38 2.76
N ASP A 93 -2.16 -0.19 2.66
CA ASP A 93 -2.95 -0.63 3.81
C ASP A 93 -2.77 -2.15 3.96
N ILE A 94 -2.37 -2.58 5.14
CA ILE A 94 -2.11 -3.98 5.46
C ILE A 94 -3.16 -4.48 6.42
N LEU A 95 -3.90 -5.53 6.03
CA LEU A 95 -4.88 -6.19 6.90
C LEU A 95 -4.15 -6.95 8.01
N ILE A 96 -4.27 -6.46 9.22
CA ILE A 96 -3.57 -7.00 10.38
C ILE A 96 -4.22 -6.44 11.64
N ALA A 97 -4.13 -7.18 12.74
CA ALA A 97 -4.81 -6.78 13.98
C ALA A 97 -4.00 -7.14 15.22
N GLY A 98 -4.26 -6.43 16.30
CA GLY A 98 -3.78 -6.77 17.64
C GLY A 98 -2.27 -6.73 17.78
N ALA A 99 -1.70 -7.74 18.42
CA ALA A 99 -0.27 -7.82 18.67
C ALA A 99 0.56 -7.80 17.38
N ASP A 100 0.07 -8.43 16.33
CA ASP A 100 0.75 -8.43 15.02
C ASP A 100 0.75 -7.03 14.39
N ALA A 101 -0.33 -6.27 14.57
CA ALA A 101 -0.40 -4.89 14.10
C ALA A 101 0.64 -4.00 14.81
N LEU A 102 0.76 -4.16 16.12
CA LEU A 102 1.77 -3.43 16.89
C LEU A 102 3.19 -3.80 16.43
N ARG A 103 3.43 -5.09 16.24
CA ARG A 103 4.73 -5.58 15.75
C ARG A 103 5.02 -5.05 14.35
N LEU A 104 4.01 -4.98 13.49
CA LEU A 104 4.17 -4.39 12.14
C LEU A 104 4.62 -2.93 12.24
N ILE A 105 4.01 -2.15 13.12
CA ILE A 105 4.37 -0.73 13.30
C ILE A 105 5.83 -0.61 13.77
N ASP A 106 6.24 -1.40 14.75
CA ASP A 106 7.61 -1.36 15.26
C ASP A 106 8.62 -1.66 14.15
N ILE A 107 8.38 -2.69 13.35
CA ILE A 107 9.25 -3.07 12.25
C ILE A 107 9.24 -2.01 11.16
N ALA A 108 8.05 -1.52 10.79
CA ALA A 108 7.91 -0.52 9.73
C ALA A 108 8.68 0.76 10.06
N ARG A 109 8.62 1.20 11.31
CA ARG A 109 9.36 2.39 11.74
C ARG A 109 10.87 2.22 11.61
N LYS A 110 11.38 1.03 11.90
CA LYS A 110 12.82 0.73 11.73
C LYS A 110 13.25 0.80 10.26
N HIS A 111 12.35 0.51 9.34
CA HIS A 111 12.63 0.53 7.90
C HIS A 111 12.32 1.89 7.24
N GLY A 112 12.00 2.92 8.02
CA GLY A 112 11.85 4.27 7.50
C GLY A 112 10.42 4.67 7.14
N VAL A 113 9.42 3.87 7.48
CA VAL A 113 8.02 4.28 7.34
C VAL A 113 7.79 5.48 8.25
N SER A 114 7.22 6.54 7.69
CA SER A 114 7.03 7.81 8.38
C SER A 114 5.57 8.18 8.60
N GLY A 115 4.65 7.58 7.85
CA GLY A 115 3.21 7.76 8.06
C GLY A 115 2.57 6.46 8.51
N VAL A 116 1.85 6.50 9.64
CA VAL A 116 1.15 5.33 10.18
C VAL A 116 -0.30 5.69 10.49
N GLY A 117 -1.22 5.02 9.81
CA GLY A 117 -2.64 5.13 10.09
C GLY A 117 -3.15 3.87 10.78
N ILE A 118 -3.97 4.03 11.82
CA ILE A 118 -4.42 2.92 12.66
C ILE A 118 -5.91 2.75 12.54
N SER A 119 -6.35 1.58 12.06
CA SER A 119 -7.74 1.17 12.07
C SER A 119 -7.85 -0.20 12.75
N GLN A 120 -8.00 -0.18 14.07
CA GLN A 120 -7.99 -1.39 14.91
C GLN A 120 -9.32 -1.57 15.67
N ARG A 121 -10.43 -1.14 15.08
CA ARG A 121 -11.77 -1.34 15.64
C ARG A 121 -12.69 -1.97 14.60
N GLY A 122 -13.87 -2.37 15.04
CA GLY A 122 -14.83 -3.06 14.18
C GLY A 122 -14.48 -4.52 13.96
N THR A 123 -14.98 -5.09 12.89
CA THR A 123 -14.76 -6.49 12.55
C THR A 123 -13.27 -6.80 12.44
N HIS A 124 -12.81 -7.82 13.14
CA HIS A 124 -11.39 -8.18 13.26
C HIS A 124 -10.71 -8.34 11.89
N SER A 125 -11.36 -9.03 10.97
CA SER A 125 -10.80 -9.29 9.62
C SER A 125 -10.68 -8.05 8.74
N LYS A 126 -11.27 -6.92 9.15
CA LYS A 126 -11.19 -5.65 8.40
C LYS A 126 -10.25 -4.64 9.04
N ARG A 127 -9.63 -4.99 10.15
CA ARG A 127 -8.67 -4.11 10.81
C ARG A 127 -7.41 -4.03 9.97
N PHE A 128 -6.83 -2.82 9.90
CA PHE A 128 -5.63 -2.61 9.09
C PHE A 128 -4.72 -1.56 9.70
N ILE A 129 -3.50 -1.55 9.20
CA ILE A 129 -2.52 -0.48 9.42
C ILE A 129 -2.16 0.12 8.06
N HIS A 130 -2.26 1.42 7.96
CA HIS A 130 -1.74 2.19 6.84
C HIS A 130 -0.25 2.48 7.07
N LEU A 131 0.56 2.27 6.05
CA LEU A 131 1.99 2.58 6.06
C LEU A 131 2.32 3.44 4.85
N ASP A 132 3.10 4.51 5.04
CA ASP A 132 3.62 5.29 3.93
C ASP A 132 4.99 5.90 4.21
N THR A 133 5.66 6.33 3.14
CA THR A 133 6.94 7.03 3.19
C THR A 133 6.87 8.38 2.48
N ILE A 134 5.67 8.89 2.25
CA ILE A 134 5.50 10.20 1.62
C ILE A 134 5.94 11.32 2.56
N SER A 135 6.28 12.47 1.99
CA SER A 135 6.55 13.68 2.76
C SER A 135 6.41 14.87 1.81
N ASP A 136 5.36 15.61 1.97
CA ASP A 136 5.11 16.83 1.21
C ASP A 136 4.39 17.85 2.09
N SER A 137 4.12 19.04 1.54
CA SER A 137 3.53 20.13 2.33
C SER A 137 2.12 19.82 2.85
N HIS A 138 1.38 18.95 2.16
CA HIS A 138 0.03 18.55 2.55
C HIS A 138 0.03 17.33 3.48
N HIS A 139 1.15 16.61 3.53
CA HIS A 139 1.29 15.38 4.30
C HIS A 139 2.60 15.42 5.08
N PRO A 140 2.68 16.27 6.12
CA PRO A 140 3.91 16.34 6.93
C PRO A 140 4.17 15.00 7.62
N ARG A 141 5.44 14.62 7.69
CA ARG A 141 5.90 13.36 8.29
C ARG A 141 7.10 13.62 9.20
N PRO A 142 7.34 12.83 10.23
CA PRO A 142 6.56 11.64 10.61
C PRO A 142 5.25 12.01 11.30
N THR A 143 4.23 11.17 11.13
CA THR A 143 2.97 11.36 11.83
C THR A 143 2.18 10.05 11.98
N MET A 144 1.25 10.03 12.90
CA MET A 144 0.34 8.92 13.13
C MET A 144 -1.07 9.47 13.27
N TRP A 145 -2.05 8.71 12.81
CA TRP A 145 -3.46 9.06 12.96
C TRP A 145 -4.31 7.80 13.16
N SER A 146 -5.54 8.01 13.60
CA SER A 146 -6.55 6.95 13.71
C SER A 146 -7.72 7.23 12.78
N TYR A 147 -8.37 6.16 12.36
CA TYR A 147 -9.57 6.23 11.56
C TYR A 147 -10.82 6.17 12.44
#